data_5add1a21e5161f1ce84adcd675df1d8d
#
_entry.id   5add1a21e5161f1ce84adcd675df1d8d
#
_cell.length_a   1.000
_cell.length_b   1.000
_cell.length_c   1.000
_cell.angle_alpha   90.00
_cell.angle_beta   90.00
_cell.angle_gamma   90.00
#
_symmetry.space_group_name_H-M   'P 1'
#
loop_
_entity.id
_entity.type
_entity.pdbx_description
1 polymer ?
#
loop_
_entity_poly.entity_id
_entity_poly.type
_entity_poly.pdbx_seq_one_letter_code
_entity_poly.pdbx_strand_id
1 'polypeptide(L)'
;QIDSGLTSPHFVTDKDKQLCELDNPLVLIVSSEIANIRKIQTVLEHVIKHKRPLLIVAPVEQQVKAALLMNKVKGNIKVNIVDLPGFGPTKDDTVADLAFLVGAKVINEQLGDDLDLIDIDCLGEAYTAITDDRNTVLTIETPEDEMEERIASIKKTIKEWDKNPFIQKKHRQRLAMLSGSVGMVKVGADSKIELKEKKDRIEDAIYATKAALKEGIVPGGGVALLNAS
;
A
#
# COMPACT_ATOMS: atom_id res chain seq x y z
N GLN A 1 -1.51 3.73 5.36
CA GLN A 1 -0.78 4.45 4.31
C GLN A 1 0.71 4.37 4.57
N ILE A 2 1.50 4.13 3.53
CA ILE A 2 2.96 4.14 3.57
C ILE A 2 3.49 5.23 2.61
N ASP A 3 4.57 5.91 3.03
CA ASP A 3 5.20 6.99 2.26
C ASP A 3 6.20 6.39 1.25
N SER A 4 5.66 5.57 0.33
CA SER A 4 6.38 4.94 -0.76
C SER A 4 5.46 4.86 -1.97
N GLY A 5 5.87 5.51 -3.05
CA GLY A 5 5.10 5.60 -4.29
C GLY A 5 5.61 4.67 -5.38
N LEU A 6 5.14 4.90 -6.59
CA LEU A 6 5.52 4.15 -7.77
C LEU A 6 7.03 4.23 -8.04
N THR A 7 7.69 3.09 -8.14
CA THR A 7 9.13 3.03 -8.53
C THR A 7 9.35 3.20 -10.03
N SER A 8 8.29 3.09 -10.83
CA SER A 8 8.30 3.36 -12.26
C SER A 8 6.89 3.71 -12.76
N PRO A 9 6.74 4.69 -13.66
CA PRO A 9 5.45 5.04 -14.26
C PRO A 9 4.85 3.90 -15.10
N HIS A 10 5.64 2.91 -15.47
CA HIS A 10 5.14 1.74 -16.21
C HIS A 10 4.33 0.77 -15.35
N PHE A 11 4.35 0.90 -14.02
CA PHE A 11 3.49 0.12 -13.11
C PHE A 11 2.07 0.67 -13.02
N VAL A 12 1.79 1.84 -13.56
CA VAL A 12 0.45 2.44 -13.62
C VAL A 12 -0.56 1.49 -14.27
N THR A 13 -1.70 1.31 -13.65
CA THR A 13 -2.84 0.55 -14.18
C THR A 13 -3.93 1.47 -14.71
N ASP A 14 -4.14 2.61 -14.09
CA ASP A 14 -5.04 3.67 -14.53
C ASP A 14 -4.23 4.88 -15.03
N LYS A 15 -4.16 5.04 -16.36
CA LYS A 15 -3.35 6.09 -16.99
C LYS A 15 -3.94 7.49 -16.79
N ASP A 16 -5.25 7.58 -16.64
CA ASP A 16 -5.93 8.88 -16.49
C ASP A 16 -5.66 9.46 -15.09
N LYS A 17 -5.66 8.60 -14.09
CA LYS A 17 -5.40 8.98 -12.70
C LYS A 17 -3.92 8.85 -12.29
N GLN A 18 -3.06 8.29 -13.16
CA GLN A 18 -1.65 7.99 -12.86
C GLN A 18 -1.47 7.15 -11.58
N LEU A 19 -2.35 6.16 -11.37
CA LEU A 19 -2.38 5.28 -10.22
C LEU A 19 -2.11 3.84 -10.61
N CYS A 20 -1.54 3.08 -9.68
CA CYS A 20 -1.55 1.62 -9.73
C CYS A 20 -2.54 1.09 -8.70
N GLU A 21 -3.63 0.51 -9.16
CA GLU A 21 -4.65 -0.12 -8.34
C GLU A 21 -4.57 -1.64 -8.47
N LEU A 22 -4.41 -2.33 -7.35
CA LEU A 22 -4.40 -3.78 -7.25
C LEU A 22 -5.53 -4.23 -6.34
N ASP A 23 -6.44 -5.04 -6.86
CA ASP A 23 -7.56 -5.63 -6.11
C ASP A 23 -7.15 -6.97 -5.51
N ASN A 24 -7.29 -7.13 -4.21
CA ASN A 24 -6.97 -8.35 -3.46
C ASN A 24 -5.53 -8.86 -3.69
N PRO A 25 -4.51 -7.99 -3.58
CA PRO A 25 -3.12 -8.36 -3.81
C PRO A 25 -2.54 -9.22 -2.70
N LEU A 26 -1.62 -10.11 -3.08
CA LEU A 26 -0.63 -10.66 -2.16
C LEU A 26 0.47 -9.63 -1.95
N VAL A 27 1.03 -9.58 -0.75
CA VAL A 27 2.07 -8.62 -0.37
C VAL A 27 3.33 -9.38 0.04
N LEU A 28 4.41 -9.15 -0.71
CA LEU A 28 5.74 -9.67 -0.40
C LEU A 28 6.59 -8.55 0.18
N ILE A 29 7.15 -8.77 1.37
CA ILE A 29 8.03 -7.81 2.05
C ILE A 29 9.42 -8.40 2.19
N VAL A 30 10.41 -7.77 1.54
CA VAL A 30 11.82 -8.19 1.59
C VAL A 30 12.67 -6.98 1.98
N SER A 31 13.40 -7.08 3.08
CA SER A 31 14.28 -5.99 3.53
C SER A 31 15.66 -6.00 2.88
N SER A 32 16.09 -7.12 2.31
CA SER A 32 17.27 -7.23 1.45
C SER A 32 16.96 -6.92 -0.01
N GLU A 33 17.98 -6.59 -0.80
CA GLU A 33 17.82 -6.30 -2.21
C GLU A 33 17.49 -7.56 -3.03
N ILE A 34 16.46 -7.49 -3.86
CA ILE A 34 16.14 -8.56 -4.80
C ILE A 34 16.97 -8.35 -6.07
N ALA A 35 18.12 -9.02 -6.12
CA ALA A 35 19.09 -8.90 -7.22
C ALA A 35 18.77 -9.80 -8.42
N ASN A 36 17.97 -10.86 -8.23
CA ASN A 36 17.65 -11.80 -9.29
C ASN A 36 16.18 -12.24 -9.22
N ILE A 37 15.50 -12.23 -10.36
CA ILE A 37 14.10 -12.66 -10.47
C ILE A 37 13.88 -14.12 -10.07
N ARG A 38 14.90 -14.97 -10.23
CA ARG A 38 14.83 -16.41 -9.84
C ARG A 38 14.59 -16.59 -8.36
N LYS A 39 15.08 -15.68 -7.52
CA LYS A 39 14.91 -15.71 -6.06
C LYS A 39 13.44 -15.59 -5.62
N ILE A 40 12.60 -14.99 -6.43
CA ILE A 40 11.15 -14.87 -6.17
C ILE A 40 10.32 -15.71 -7.13
N GLN A 41 10.93 -16.67 -7.82
CA GLN A 41 10.25 -17.49 -8.84
C GLN A 41 9.06 -18.25 -8.26
N THR A 42 9.21 -18.87 -7.11
CA THR A 42 8.13 -19.62 -6.41
C THR A 42 6.92 -18.72 -6.16
N VAL A 43 7.15 -17.49 -5.71
CA VAL A 43 6.09 -16.50 -5.47
C VAL A 43 5.41 -16.10 -6.78
N LEU A 44 6.20 -15.87 -7.84
CA LEU A 44 5.66 -15.50 -9.14
C LEU A 44 4.83 -16.63 -9.77
N GLU A 45 5.27 -17.87 -9.67
CA GLU A 45 4.53 -19.04 -10.13
C GLU A 45 3.20 -19.19 -9.39
N HIS A 46 3.20 -19.00 -8.08
CA HIS A 46 1.98 -19.01 -7.27
C HIS A 46 1.00 -17.92 -7.70
N VAL A 47 1.48 -16.70 -7.85
CA VAL A 47 0.69 -15.53 -8.27
C VAL A 47 0.06 -15.73 -9.66
N ILE A 48 0.84 -16.26 -10.61
CA ILE A 48 0.37 -16.56 -11.97
C ILE A 48 -0.70 -17.66 -11.94
N LYS A 49 -0.46 -18.73 -11.18
CA LYS A 49 -1.39 -19.87 -11.07
C LYS A 49 -2.73 -19.46 -10.50
N HIS A 50 -2.73 -18.60 -9.48
CA HIS A 50 -3.96 -18.15 -8.80
C HIS A 50 -4.53 -16.86 -9.39
N LYS A 51 -3.88 -16.26 -10.39
CA LYS A 51 -4.27 -14.99 -11.04
C LYS A 51 -4.50 -13.85 -10.03
N ARG A 52 -3.75 -13.86 -8.92
CA ARG A 52 -3.79 -12.79 -7.93
C ARG A 52 -2.76 -11.72 -8.25
N PRO A 53 -3.04 -10.43 -8.00
CA PRO A 53 -2.03 -9.37 -8.08
C PRO A 53 -0.96 -9.54 -7.01
N LEU A 54 0.23 -9.00 -7.26
CA LEU A 54 1.35 -9.01 -6.33
C LEU A 54 1.85 -7.58 -6.08
N LEU A 55 1.93 -7.19 -4.82
CA LEU A 55 2.63 -6.00 -4.37
C LEU A 55 3.96 -6.43 -3.75
N ILE A 56 5.07 -5.95 -4.31
CA ILE A 56 6.41 -6.19 -3.78
C ILE A 56 6.85 -4.93 -3.04
N VAL A 57 7.14 -5.06 -1.76
CA VAL A 57 7.69 -4.00 -0.91
C VAL A 57 9.13 -4.35 -0.60
N ALA A 58 10.03 -3.91 -1.46
CA ALA A 58 11.46 -4.27 -1.39
C ALA A 58 12.33 -3.33 -2.23
N PRO A 59 13.62 -3.18 -1.91
CA PRO A 59 14.60 -2.69 -2.87
C PRO A 59 14.79 -3.76 -3.95
N VAL A 60 14.56 -3.39 -5.21
CA VAL A 60 14.61 -4.32 -6.36
C VAL A 60 15.57 -3.78 -7.39
N GLU A 61 16.48 -4.64 -7.85
CA GLU A 61 17.44 -4.28 -8.88
C GLU A 61 16.75 -3.96 -10.23
N GLN A 62 17.35 -3.07 -11.01
CA GLN A 62 16.77 -2.58 -12.26
C GLN A 62 16.46 -3.70 -13.27
N GLN A 63 17.31 -4.72 -13.32
CA GLN A 63 17.09 -5.87 -14.21
C GLN A 63 15.84 -6.66 -13.83
N VAL A 64 15.59 -6.83 -12.53
CA VAL A 64 14.40 -7.52 -12.01
C VAL A 64 13.15 -6.69 -12.26
N LYS A 65 13.22 -5.36 -12.04
CA LYS A 65 12.13 -4.43 -12.40
C LYS A 65 11.74 -4.53 -13.86
N ALA A 66 12.74 -4.53 -14.76
CA ALA A 66 12.51 -4.67 -16.20
C ALA A 66 11.86 -6.01 -16.58
N ALA A 67 12.30 -7.10 -15.97
CA ALA A 67 11.73 -8.43 -16.21
C ALA A 67 10.27 -8.53 -15.72
N LEU A 68 9.96 -7.97 -14.56
CA LEU A 68 8.59 -7.91 -14.03
C LEU A 68 7.67 -7.03 -14.88
N LEU A 69 8.17 -5.88 -15.35
CA LEU A 69 7.44 -5.01 -16.27
C LEU A 69 7.13 -5.70 -17.59
N MET A 70 8.09 -6.46 -18.14
CA MET A 70 7.88 -7.21 -19.37
C MET A 70 6.77 -8.28 -19.21
N ASN A 71 6.73 -8.98 -18.09
CA ASN A 71 5.66 -9.93 -17.77
C ASN A 71 4.31 -9.24 -17.53
N LYS A 72 4.29 -8.05 -16.92
CA LYS A 72 3.08 -7.24 -16.76
C LYS A 72 2.54 -6.81 -18.13
N VAL A 73 3.38 -6.30 -19.03
CA VAL A 73 2.97 -5.85 -20.38
C VAL A 73 2.42 -7.02 -21.20
N LYS A 74 2.99 -8.22 -21.06
CA LYS A 74 2.46 -9.45 -21.67
C LYS A 74 1.14 -9.93 -21.06
N GLY A 75 0.68 -9.30 -19.97
CA GLY A 75 -0.56 -9.67 -19.28
C GLY A 75 -0.46 -10.94 -18.43
N ASN A 76 0.74 -11.46 -18.20
CA ASN A 76 0.95 -12.68 -17.42
C ASN A 76 0.72 -12.45 -15.92
N ILE A 77 1.10 -11.27 -15.41
CA ILE A 77 0.98 -10.90 -13.99
C ILE A 77 0.48 -9.45 -13.84
N LYS A 78 -0.19 -9.21 -12.72
CA LYS A 78 -0.46 -7.86 -12.22
C LYS A 78 0.47 -7.62 -11.04
N VAL A 79 1.48 -6.78 -11.23
CA VAL A 79 2.52 -6.53 -10.22
C VAL A 79 2.76 -5.03 -10.05
N ASN A 80 3.03 -4.62 -8.83
CA ASN A 80 3.60 -3.32 -8.50
C ASN A 80 4.77 -3.48 -7.54
N ILE A 81 5.73 -2.58 -7.62
CA ILE A 81 6.91 -2.55 -6.76
C ILE A 81 6.97 -1.19 -6.09
N VAL A 82 7.08 -1.20 -4.78
CA VAL A 82 7.29 -0.01 -3.96
C VAL A 82 8.51 -0.20 -3.07
N ASP A 83 9.18 0.90 -2.74
CA ASP A 83 10.32 0.85 -1.85
C ASP A 83 9.89 0.63 -0.39
N LEU A 84 10.82 0.14 0.43
CA LEU A 84 10.57 -0.06 1.86
C LEU A 84 10.25 1.27 2.55
N PRO A 85 9.21 1.32 3.38
CA PRO A 85 8.86 2.52 4.14
C PRO A 85 9.86 2.79 5.26
N GLY A 86 10.03 4.07 5.59
CA GLY A 86 10.85 4.52 6.72
C GLY A 86 12.30 4.80 6.38
N PHE A 87 12.94 5.53 7.27
CA PHE A 87 14.35 5.94 7.17
C PHE A 87 15.06 5.87 8.51
N GLY A 88 16.35 5.53 8.48
CA GLY A 88 17.23 5.54 9.65
C GLY A 88 16.91 4.46 10.68
N PRO A 89 17.12 4.71 11.96
CA PRO A 89 17.06 3.68 13.02
C PRO A 89 15.71 3.00 13.19
N THR A 90 14.62 3.63 12.74
CA THR A 90 13.25 3.10 12.87
C THR A 90 12.74 2.44 11.59
N LYS A 91 13.60 2.24 10.58
CA LYS A 91 13.21 1.62 9.31
C LYS A 91 12.71 0.20 9.53
N ASP A 92 13.47 -0.60 10.25
CA ASP A 92 13.14 -2.01 10.51
C ASP A 92 11.85 -2.13 11.33
N ASP A 93 11.65 -1.24 12.29
CA ASP A 93 10.39 -1.16 13.04
C ASP A 93 9.19 -0.82 12.15
N THR A 94 9.37 0.11 11.20
CA THR A 94 8.30 0.50 10.27
C THR A 94 7.95 -0.63 9.32
N VAL A 95 8.95 -1.36 8.84
CA VAL A 95 8.77 -2.54 7.99
C VAL A 95 8.08 -3.66 8.77
N ALA A 96 8.46 -3.87 10.04
CA ALA A 96 7.81 -4.85 10.92
C ALA A 96 6.34 -4.46 11.23
N ASP A 97 6.04 -3.17 11.39
CA ASP A 97 4.67 -2.69 11.54
C ASP A 97 3.83 -2.94 10.28
N LEU A 98 4.42 -2.72 9.09
CA LEU A 98 3.76 -3.01 7.83
C LEU A 98 3.48 -4.52 7.67
N ALA A 99 4.47 -5.35 7.97
CA ALA A 99 4.34 -6.81 7.91
C ALA A 99 3.23 -7.31 8.84
N PHE A 100 3.18 -6.79 10.06
CA PHE A 100 2.10 -7.07 11.01
C PHE A 100 0.73 -6.69 10.44
N LEU A 101 0.59 -5.51 9.84
CA LEU A 101 -0.65 -5.02 9.27
C LEU A 101 -1.20 -5.91 8.14
N VAL A 102 -0.33 -6.44 7.29
CA VAL A 102 -0.74 -7.27 6.13
C VAL A 102 -0.69 -8.76 6.41
N GLY A 103 -0.25 -9.17 7.62
CA GLY A 103 -0.05 -10.58 7.97
C GLY A 103 1.11 -11.24 7.22
N ALA A 104 2.12 -10.45 6.78
CA ALA A 104 3.30 -10.96 6.09
C ALA A 104 4.45 -11.24 7.05
N LYS A 105 5.39 -12.08 6.63
CA LYS A 105 6.71 -12.20 7.26
C LYS A 105 7.72 -11.34 6.50
N VAL A 106 8.52 -10.55 7.21
CA VAL A 106 9.65 -9.83 6.61
C VAL A 106 10.76 -10.80 6.32
N ILE A 107 11.22 -10.84 5.07
CA ILE A 107 12.32 -11.69 4.63
C ILE A 107 13.59 -10.85 4.57
N ASN A 108 14.66 -11.35 5.19
CA ASN A 108 15.95 -10.67 5.21
C ASN A 108 17.11 -11.66 5.07
N GLU A 109 17.75 -11.68 3.90
CA GLU A 109 18.92 -12.54 3.65
C GLU A 109 20.09 -12.25 4.60
N GLN A 110 20.25 -11.02 5.09
CA GLN A 110 21.30 -10.67 6.04
C GLN A 110 21.11 -11.30 7.43
N LEU A 111 19.86 -11.67 7.76
CA LEU A 111 19.50 -12.35 8.98
C LEU A 111 19.46 -13.88 8.81
N GLY A 112 19.77 -14.39 7.62
CA GLY A 112 19.85 -15.82 7.33
C GLY A 112 18.58 -16.40 6.69
N ASP A 113 17.60 -15.59 6.30
CA ASP A 113 16.49 -16.05 5.50
C ASP A 113 16.97 -16.32 4.06
N ASP A 114 16.46 -17.39 3.45
CA ASP A 114 16.78 -17.74 2.08
C ASP A 114 15.62 -17.30 1.15
N LEU A 115 15.91 -16.37 0.25
CA LEU A 115 14.95 -15.88 -0.74
C LEU A 115 14.53 -16.99 -1.73
N ASP A 116 15.38 -17.96 -2.00
CA ASP A 116 15.07 -19.09 -2.89
C ASP A 116 14.07 -20.07 -2.26
N LEU A 117 13.94 -20.06 -0.94
CA LEU A 117 13.06 -20.92 -0.14
C LEU A 117 11.86 -20.15 0.45
N ILE A 118 11.44 -19.05 -0.18
CA ILE A 118 10.25 -18.29 0.28
C ILE A 118 9.03 -19.19 0.22
N ASP A 119 8.44 -19.43 1.40
CA ASP A 119 7.17 -20.10 1.52
C ASP A 119 6.03 -19.13 1.23
N ILE A 120 4.93 -19.63 0.65
CA ILE A 120 3.73 -18.86 0.34
C ILE A 120 3.12 -18.29 1.62
N ASP A 121 3.30 -18.97 2.74
CA ASP A 121 2.86 -18.53 4.07
C ASP A 121 3.57 -17.25 4.58
N CYS A 122 4.66 -16.83 3.91
CA CYS A 122 5.32 -15.56 4.20
C CYS A 122 4.64 -14.35 3.53
N LEU A 123 3.72 -14.60 2.60
CA LEU A 123 2.99 -13.55 1.90
C LEU A 123 1.86 -13.00 2.77
N GLY A 124 1.75 -11.68 2.82
CA GLY A 124 0.59 -11.01 3.39
C GLY A 124 -0.52 -10.78 2.37
N GLU A 125 -1.64 -10.29 2.86
CA GLU A 125 -2.81 -10.00 2.05
C GLU A 125 -3.35 -8.59 2.33
N ALA A 126 -3.93 -8.00 1.30
CA ALA A 126 -4.69 -6.76 1.42
C ALA A 126 -5.95 -6.82 0.55
N TYR A 127 -6.99 -6.06 0.89
CA TYR A 127 -8.17 -5.92 0.05
C TYR A 127 -7.88 -5.11 -1.20
N THR A 128 -7.19 -3.98 -1.02
CA THR A 128 -6.74 -3.13 -2.13
C THR A 128 -5.39 -2.53 -1.83
N ALA A 129 -4.61 -2.31 -2.88
CA ALA A 129 -3.40 -1.51 -2.82
C ALA A 129 -3.46 -0.45 -3.92
N ILE A 130 -3.49 0.82 -3.52
CA ILE A 130 -3.52 1.96 -4.43
C ILE A 130 -2.21 2.73 -4.24
N THR A 131 -1.43 2.78 -5.29
CA THR A 131 -0.13 3.47 -5.28
C THR A 131 -0.17 4.65 -6.23
N ASP A 132 0.14 5.83 -5.73
CA ASP A 132 0.39 7.04 -6.50
C ASP A 132 1.91 7.32 -6.66
N ASP A 133 2.28 8.51 -7.10
CA ASP A 133 3.68 8.92 -7.28
C ASP A 133 4.46 9.03 -5.95
N ARG A 134 3.80 9.13 -4.81
CA ARG A 134 4.39 9.40 -3.49
C ARG A 134 4.05 8.40 -2.41
N ASN A 135 2.84 7.85 -2.47
CA ASN A 135 2.28 7.06 -1.39
C ASN A 135 1.66 5.76 -1.89
N THR A 136 1.58 4.80 -1.00
CA THR A 136 0.76 3.60 -1.19
C THR A 136 -0.24 3.47 -0.06
N VAL A 137 -1.51 3.36 -0.41
CA VAL A 137 -2.61 3.12 0.53
C VAL A 137 -3.00 1.65 0.43
N LEU A 138 -2.86 0.94 1.54
CA LEU A 138 -3.30 -0.44 1.68
C LEU A 138 -4.59 -0.47 2.49
N THR A 139 -5.61 -1.15 1.98
CA THR A 139 -6.82 -1.48 2.73
C THR A 139 -6.70 -2.91 3.22
N ILE A 140 -6.69 -3.07 4.53
CA ILE A 140 -6.45 -4.35 5.23
C ILE A 140 -7.52 -4.58 6.28
N GLU A 141 -7.66 -5.82 6.71
CA GLU A 141 -8.40 -6.20 7.91
C GLU A 141 -7.39 -6.70 8.94
N THR A 142 -7.32 -6.04 10.07
CA THR A 142 -6.44 -6.43 11.16
C THR A 142 -7.28 -6.59 12.43
N PRO A 143 -7.03 -7.63 13.25
CA PRO A 143 -7.70 -7.79 14.54
C PRO A 143 -7.50 -6.55 15.42
N GLU A 144 -8.59 -6.01 15.97
CA GLU A 144 -8.55 -4.76 16.75
C GLU A 144 -7.70 -4.92 18.02
N ASP A 145 -7.80 -6.05 18.70
CA ASP A 145 -7.08 -6.32 19.96
C ASP A 145 -5.55 -6.26 19.78
N GLU A 146 -5.03 -6.93 18.75
CA GLU A 146 -3.59 -6.95 18.46
C GLU A 146 -3.09 -5.56 18.02
N MET A 147 -3.93 -4.81 17.34
CA MET A 147 -3.64 -3.43 16.94
C MET A 147 -3.54 -2.50 18.15
N GLU A 148 -4.46 -2.62 19.10
CA GLU A 148 -4.46 -1.80 20.31
C GLU A 148 -3.22 -2.03 21.17
N GLU A 149 -2.80 -3.28 21.34
CA GLU A 149 -1.57 -3.64 22.06
C GLU A 149 -0.34 -3.01 21.41
N ARG A 150 -0.23 -3.09 20.09
CA ARG A 150 0.89 -2.54 19.35
C ARG A 150 0.92 -1.00 19.40
N ILE A 151 -0.23 -0.35 19.29
CA ILE A 151 -0.38 1.10 19.46
C ILE A 151 0.01 1.53 20.88
N ALA A 152 -0.41 0.78 21.92
CA ALA A 152 -0.06 1.07 23.29
C ALA A 152 1.45 0.97 23.54
N SER A 153 2.11 -0.04 22.97
CA SER A 153 3.56 -0.21 23.02
C SER A 153 4.30 0.99 22.40
N ILE A 154 3.90 1.44 21.21
CA ILE A 154 4.51 2.59 20.56
C ILE A 154 4.28 3.89 21.33
N LYS A 155 3.08 4.10 21.90
CA LYS A 155 2.79 5.25 22.74
C LYS A 155 3.68 5.29 23.99
N LYS A 156 3.99 4.12 24.57
CA LYS A 156 4.93 4.01 25.70
C LYS A 156 6.34 4.41 25.27
N THR A 157 6.81 3.89 24.14
CA THR A 157 8.13 4.23 23.58
C THR A 157 8.27 5.72 23.27
N ILE A 158 7.21 6.37 22.75
CA ILE A 158 7.21 7.82 22.52
C ILE A 158 7.46 8.61 23.82
N LYS A 159 6.87 8.17 24.93
CA LYS A 159 7.07 8.82 26.25
C LYS A 159 8.49 8.61 26.79
N GLU A 160 9.06 7.42 26.59
CA GLU A 160 10.42 7.08 27.04
C GLU A 160 11.50 7.90 26.30
N TRP A 161 11.28 8.22 25.02
CA TRP A 161 12.21 8.97 24.17
C TRP A 161 11.90 10.48 24.08
N ASP A 162 11.28 11.05 25.10
CA ASP A 162 10.86 12.46 25.13
C ASP A 162 12.01 13.47 24.89
N LYS A 163 13.24 13.07 25.15
CA LYS A 163 14.44 13.92 25.00
C LYS A 163 14.98 14.02 23.56
N ASN A 164 14.49 13.21 22.60
CA ASN A 164 14.96 13.22 21.21
C ASN A 164 13.83 13.50 20.22
N PRO A 165 13.65 14.77 19.78
CA PRO A 165 12.54 15.15 18.90
C PRO A 165 12.51 14.40 17.56
N PHE A 166 13.67 14.02 17.04
CA PHE A 166 13.76 13.29 15.77
C PHE A 166 13.20 11.87 15.89
N ILE A 167 13.62 11.13 16.90
CA ILE A 167 13.15 9.77 17.17
C ILE A 167 11.65 9.80 17.52
N GLN A 168 11.23 10.76 18.35
CA GLN A 168 9.83 10.96 18.69
C GLN A 168 8.96 11.22 17.46
N LYS A 169 9.42 12.04 16.51
CA LYS A 169 8.72 12.28 15.23
C LYS A 169 8.54 10.98 14.44
N LYS A 170 9.57 10.12 14.41
CA LYS A 170 9.51 8.82 13.71
C LYS A 170 8.50 7.86 14.34
N HIS A 171 8.49 7.75 15.67
CA HIS A 171 7.48 6.92 16.35
C HIS A 171 6.07 7.47 16.17
N ARG A 172 5.89 8.79 16.08
CA ARG A 172 4.58 9.39 15.73
C ARG A 172 4.14 9.05 14.31
N GLN A 173 5.08 8.99 13.36
CA GLN A 173 4.78 8.52 12.00
C GLN A 173 4.33 7.05 11.98
N ARG A 174 5.02 6.17 12.73
CA ARG A 174 4.59 4.78 12.91
C ARG A 174 3.19 4.69 13.52
N LEU A 175 2.94 5.46 14.57
CA LEU A 175 1.62 5.53 15.21
C LEU A 175 0.53 5.97 14.22
N ALA A 176 0.81 6.98 13.40
CA ALA A 176 -0.11 7.45 12.36
C ALA A 176 -0.38 6.39 11.29
N MET A 177 0.62 5.60 10.92
CA MET A 177 0.47 4.48 9.99
C MET A 177 -0.47 3.40 10.54
N LEU A 178 -0.33 3.05 11.83
CA LEU A 178 -1.14 2.03 12.50
C LEU A 178 -2.55 2.52 12.84
N SER A 179 -2.69 3.77 13.28
CA SER A 179 -3.98 4.36 13.68
C SER A 179 -4.77 4.96 12.53
N GLY A 180 -4.22 4.96 11.31
CA GLY A 180 -4.88 5.49 10.13
C GLY A 180 -6.06 4.60 9.71
N SER A 181 -7.28 5.04 10.01
CA SER A 181 -8.49 4.35 9.55
C SER A 181 -8.74 4.65 8.08
N VAL A 182 -9.02 3.62 7.29
CA VAL A 182 -9.49 3.74 5.91
C VAL A 182 -10.94 3.24 5.86
N GLY A 183 -11.85 4.13 5.52
CA GLY A 183 -13.24 3.73 5.28
C GLY A 183 -13.33 2.96 3.95
N MET A 184 -13.94 1.78 3.98
CA MET A 184 -14.16 0.97 2.79
C MET A 184 -15.64 0.91 2.45
N VAL A 185 -16.00 1.33 1.22
CA VAL A 185 -17.35 1.19 0.68
C VAL A 185 -17.36 0.02 -0.31
N LYS A 186 -17.99 -1.09 0.07
CA LYS A 186 -18.16 -2.25 -0.82
C LYS A 186 -19.34 -2.02 -1.76
N VAL A 187 -19.10 -2.12 -3.06
CA VAL A 187 -20.12 -1.89 -4.10
C VAL A 187 -20.35 -3.18 -4.87
N GLY A 188 -21.62 -3.57 -5.03
CA GLY A 188 -22.02 -4.70 -5.84
C GLY A 188 -22.96 -4.28 -6.98
N ALA A 189 -22.98 -5.06 -8.08
CA ALA A 189 -23.90 -4.93 -9.19
C ALA A 189 -24.02 -6.25 -9.96
N ASP A 190 -25.10 -6.39 -10.72
CA ASP A 190 -25.38 -7.62 -11.49
C ASP A 190 -24.53 -7.72 -12.76
N SER A 191 -23.99 -6.62 -13.24
CA SER A 191 -23.10 -6.59 -14.41
C SER A 191 -21.80 -5.78 -14.16
N LYS A 192 -20.74 -6.10 -14.92
CA LYS A 192 -19.47 -5.37 -14.85
C LYS A 192 -19.60 -3.90 -15.24
N ILE A 193 -20.49 -3.57 -16.17
CA ILE A 193 -20.72 -2.20 -16.65
C ILE A 193 -21.41 -1.41 -15.55
N GLU A 194 -22.47 -1.94 -14.97
CA GLU A 194 -23.17 -1.33 -13.85
C GLU A 194 -22.28 -1.16 -12.60
N LEU A 195 -21.44 -2.17 -12.33
CA LEU A 195 -20.49 -2.10 -11.23
C LEU A 195 -19.50 -0.93 -11.41
N LYS A 196 -19.00 -0.76 -12.64
CA LYS A 196 -18.10 0.34 -12.96
C LYS A 196 -18.81 1.69 -12.78
N GLU A 197 -20.01 1.84 -13.32
CA GLU A 197 -20.79 3.08 -13.18
C GLU A 197 -21.07 3.43 -11.71
N LYS A 198 -21.47 2.46 -10.91
CA LYS A 198 -21.70 2.66 -9.46
C LYS A 198 -20.40 3.04 -8.73
N LYS A 199 -19.27 2.39 -9.07
CA LYS A 199 -17.96 2.70 -8.49
C LYS A 199 -17.56 4.15 -8.81
N ASP A 200 -17.69 4.56 -10.07
CA ASP A 200 -17.34 5.91 -10.52
C ASP A 200 -18.20 6.98 -9.81
N ARG A 201 -19.51 6.76 -9.67
CA ARG A 201 -20.42 7.69 -8.95
C ARG A 201 -20.07 7.81 -7.45
N ILE A 202 -19.71 6.71 -6.81
CA ILE A 202 -19.30 6.73 -5.39
C ILE A 202 -17.98 7.45 -5.23
N GLU A 203 -17.05 7.21 -6.14
CA GLU A 203 -15.75 7.89 -6.15
C GLU A 203 -15.92 9.42 -6.30
N ASP A 204 -16.76 9.87 -7.23
CA ASP A 204 -17.09 11.29 -7.39
C ASP A 204 -17.71 11.89 -6.12
N ALA A 205 -18.63 11.17 -5.47
CA ALA A 205 -19.23 11.60 -4.22
C ALA A 205 -18.19 11.72 -3.09
N ILE A 206 -17.22 10.80 -3.01
CA ILE A 206 -16.13 10.83 -2.03
C ILE A 206 -15.22 12.04 -2.29
N TYR A 207 -14.84 12.30 -3.53
CA TYR A 207 -14.01 13.46 -3.87
C TYR A 207 -14.72 14.77 -3.57
N ALA A 208 -16.00 14.90 -3.93
CA ALA A 208 -16.80 16.09 -3.63
C ALA A 208 -16.92 16.31 -2.10
N THR A 209 -17.15 15.25 -1.34
CA THR A 209 -17.24 15.33 0.12
C THR A 209 -15.90 15.73 0.75
N LYS A 210 -14.79 15.17 0.28
CA LYS A 210 -13.44 15.54 0.75
C LYS A 210 -13.13 17.01 0.45
N ALA A 211 -13.48 17.49 -0.74
CA ALA A 211 -13.31 18.89 -1.11
C ALA A 211 -14.16 19.81 -0.21
N ALA A 212 -15.42 19.46 0.01
CA ALA A 212 -16.33 20.19 0.88
C ALA A 212 -15.84 20.29 2.33
N LEU A 213 -15.29 19.19 2.86
CA LEU A 213 -14.71 19.18 4.22
C LEU A 213 -13.45 20.04 4.35
N LYS A 214 -12.67 20.14 3.27
CA LYS A 214 -11.41 20.88 3.28
C LYS A 214 -11.61 22.38 3.00
N GLU A 215 -12.47 22.72 2.05
CA GLU A 215 -12.60 24.07 1.48
C GLU A 215 -13.95 24.72 1.75
N GLY A 216 -14.90 23.98 2.33
CA GLY A 216 -16.25 24.45 2.57
C GLY A 216 -17.17 24.26 1.34
N ILE A 217 -18.38 24.81 1.45
CA ILE A 217 -19.41 24.72 0.42
C ILE A 217 -19.97 26.11 0.08
N VAL A 218 -20.45 26.23 -1.15
CA VAL A 218 -21.20 27.40 -1.64
C VAL A 218 -22.52 26.95 -2.24
N PRO A 219 -23.57 27.83 -2.32
CA PRO A 219 -24.80 27.50 -3.00
C PRO A 219 -24.57 27.12 -4.46
N GLY A 220 -25.17 25.98 -4.88
CA GLY A 220 -25.09 25.49 -6.25
C GLY A 220 -26.02 26.26 -7.22
N GLY A 221 -26.13 25.76 -8.46
CA GLY A 221 -27.06 26.29 -9.48
C GLY A 221 -26.77 27.72 -9.93
N GLY A 222 -25.54 28.20 -9.81
CA GLY A 222 -25.17 29.56 -10.18
C GLY A 222 -25.49 30.65 -9.13
N VAL A 223 -26.15 30.27 -8.02
CA VAL A 223 -26.54 31.21 -6.95
C VAL A 223 -25.33 31.87 -6.30
N ALA A 224 -24.22 31.15 -6.14
CA ALA A 224 -22.99 31.69 -5.58
C ALA A 224 -22.43 32.85 -6.45
N LEU A 225 -22.53 32.76 -7.77
CA LEU A 225 -22.10 33.82 -8.69
C LEU A 225 -23.03 35.05 -8.63
N LEU A 226 -24.35 34.81 -8.50
CA LEU A 226 -25.32 35.89 -8.32
C LEU A 226 -25.13 36.64 -7.00
N ASN A 227 -24.76 35.93 -5.94
CA ASN A 227 -24.51 36.55 -4.63
C ASN A 227 -23.16 37.30 -4.57
N ALA A 228 -22.23 37.02 -5.47
CA ALA A 228 -20.91 37.63 -5.54
C ALA A 228 -20.86 38.83 -6.51
N SER A 229 -21.90 39.03 -7.33
CA SER A 229 -22.05 40.19 -8.24
C SER A 229 -22.76 41.33 -7.54
#